data_c795db551abe8fe2a47813884452ffb0
#
_entry.id   c795db551abe8fe2a47813884452ffb0
#
_cell.length_a   1.000
_cell.length_b   1.000
_cell.length_c   1.000
_cell.angle_alpha   90.00
_cell.angle_beta   90.00
_cell.angle_gamma   90.00
#
_symmetry.space_group_name_H-M   'P 1'
#
loop_
_entity.id
_entity.type
_entity.pdbx_description
1 polymer ?
#
loop_
_entity_poly.entity_id
_entity_poly.type
_entity_poly.pdbx_seq_one_letter_code
_entity_poly.pdbx_strand_id
1 'polypeptide(L)'
;MSNQPHATALEEGFSLQQLAEGLGSLELDGADDVMIMGICDDSRQAKPGYAMLCLPRAAAQADAYAEAANAQGATAIISVGMSVKTELPQLHLESMQQAGALLRRLFKTEQAGAHLYGVTGTDGKTSVAWMLREALTRYQTRPVWSTGTLGWMRSPDDICDIGNTTPSLLTMHAMLTAACLEDVHSVVCEVSSHGIAQQRIAGMDFRTAIWTNMGHDHLQDHGGYGPYLATKAGFIRDAAAHGGNVIANADHADIRELAPELACWYGHGLFRDDVDLAWEQELPGLLRLRSNGEEVVIEDIPLGDFHAENVACTALALMTSQGVALQELPELLTGITAPPGRMQDVLAGFGQVFIDYAHTPEALESCLKAARKLARNRLIVAFGCGGERDREKRPQMGEIASELADVVWITSDNPRGELPAVIASEIEFGMVQPYHAEVHLQLDREQAIAEAIEAVEEGDILIIAGKGHEAYMEVCGRRQPWSDADIAESYLQKKNMSPDLRSAEAN
;
A
#
# COMPACT_ATOMS: atom_id res chain seq x y z
N MET A 1 -11.52 -5.38 -19.62
CA MET A 1 -10.82 -6.68 -19.60
C MET A 1 -9.95 -6.68 -18.37
N SER A 2 -10.20 -7.57 -17.41
CA SER A 2 -9.42 -7.63 -16.16
C SER A 2 -8.00 -8.11 -16.48
N ASN A 3 -7.05 -7.20 -16.50
CA ASN A 3 -5.62 -7.49 -16.64
C ASN A 3 -5.02 -7.97 -15.30
N GLN A 4 -5.63 -8.95 -14.64
CA GLN A 4 -4.99 -9.57 -13.48
C GLN A 4 -4.01 -10.63 -13.98
N PRO A 5 -2.70 -10.48 -13.76
CA PRO A 5 -1.70 -11.41 -14.26
C PRO A 5 -1.51 -12.63 -13.32
N HIS A 6 -2.59 -13.35 -12.99
CA HIS A 6 -2.50 -14.65 -12.31
C HIS A 6 -2.20 -15.82 -13.28
N ALA A 7 -2.06 -15.52 -14.56
CA ALA A 7 -1.63 -16.47 -15.57
C ALA A 7 -0.86 -15.72 -16.66
N THR A 8 0.34 -16.17 -16.96
CA THR A 8 1.22 -15.52 -17.94
C THR A 8 1.66 -16.54 -18.96
N ALA A 9 1.51 -16.21 -20.25
CA ALA A 9 2.13 -16.96 -21.35
C ALA A 9 3.64 -16.70 -21.33
N LEU A 10 4.42 -17.72 -21.62
CA LEU A 10 5.86 -17.61 -21.80
C LEU A 10 6.16 -17.26 -23.27
N GLU A 11 7.19 -16.45 -23.51
CA GLU A 11 7.64 -16.15 -24.89
C GLU A 11 8.13 -17.39 -25.63
N GLU A 12 8.74 -18.31 -24.89
CA GLU A 12 9.24 -19.59 -25.38
C GLU A 12 8.72 -20.73 -24.50
N GLY A 13 8.46 -21.90 -25.08
CA GLY A 13 8.11 -23.11 -24.32
C GLY A 13 9.33 -23.70 -23.63
N PHE A 14 9.13 -24.28 -22.45
CA PHE A 14 10.15 -24.99 -21.69
C PHE A 14 9.66 -26.40 -21.36
N SER A 15 10.52 -27.42 -21.47
CA SER A 15 10.21 -28.72 -20.91
C SER A 15 10.33 -28.66 -19.37
N LEU A 16 9.60 -29.55 -18.66
CA LEU A 16 9.75 -29.66 -17.20
C LEU A 16 11.20 -29.94 -16.80
N GLN A 17 11.94 -30.72 -17.59
CA GLN A 17 13.35 -30.99 -17.35
C GLN A 17 14.20 -29.72 -17.46
N GLN A 18 13.97 -28.89 -18.48
CA GLN A 18 14.66 -27.58 -18.60
C GLN A 18 14.33 -26.66 -17.42
N LEU A 19 13.11 -26.70 -16.90
CA LEU A 19 12.73 -25.94 -15.70
C LEU A 19 13.46 -26.43 -14.45
N ALA A 20 13.68 -27.75 -14.35
CA ALA A 20 14.38 -28.38 -13.21
C ALA A 20 15.89 -28.12 -13.21
N GLU A 21 16.53 -27.91 -14.37
CA GLU A 21 17.97 -27.76 -14.49
C GLU A 21 18.51 -26.57 -13.65
N GLY A 22 19.51 -26.87 -12.83
CA GLY A 22 20.26 -25.85 -12.06
C GLY A 22 19.53 -25.33 -10.80
N LEU A 23 18.40 -25.93 -10.42
CA LEU A 23 17.64 -25.54 -9.23
C LEU A 23 17.86 -26.46 -8.02
N GLY A 24 18.89 -27.31 -8.04
CA GLY A 24 19.21 -28.21 -6.92
C GLY A 24 18.55 -29.59 -7.02
N SER A 25 18.27 -30.24 -5.88
CA SER A 25 17.60 -31.55 -5.85
C SER A 25 16.09 -31.35 -6.12
N LEU A 26 15.67 -31.73 -7.31
CA LEU A 26 14.29 -31.65 -7.76
C LEU A 26 13.77 -33.06 -8.03
N GLU A 27 12.55 -33.31 -7.60
CA GLU A 27 11.81 -34.50 -8.00
C GLU A 27 10.98 -34.16 -9.21
N LEU A 28 11.18 -34.90 -10.30
CA LEU A 28 10.39 -34.87 -11.51
C LEU A 28 9.61 -36.18 -11.59
N ASP A 29 8.30 -36.10 -11.51
CA ASP A 29 7.37 -37.23 -11.67
C ASP A 29 6.55 -37.04 -12.94
N GLY A 30 6.56 -38.06 -13.82
CA GLY A 30 5.86 -38.02 -15.09
C GLY A 30 6.77 -37.90 -16.32
N ALA A 31 6.23 -37.41 -17.45
CA ALA A 31 6.92 -37.34 -18.73
C ALA A 31 7.92 -36.20 -18.80
N ASP A 32 9.17 -36.49 -19.04
CA ASP A 32 10.31 -35.54 -19.09
C ASP A 32 10.18 -34.45 -20.16
N ASP A 33 9.45 -34.72 -21.22
CA ASP A 33 9.34 -33.87 -22.42
C ASP A 33 8.04 -33.03 -22.48
N VAL A 34 7.36 -32.86 -21.37
CA VAL A 34 6.14 -32.03 -21.36
C VAL A 34 6.49 -30.57 -21.52
N MET A 35 5.98 -29.96 -22.60
CA MET A 35 6.23 -28.54 -22.90
C MET A 35 5.27 -27.62 -22.16
N ILE A 36 5.81 -26.66 -21.44
CA ILE A 36 5.10 -25.60 -20.72
C ILE A 36 5.19 -24.31 -21.50
N MET A 37 4.04 -23.78 -21.89
CA MET A 37 3.87 -22.54 -22.67
C MET A 37 3.39 -21.36 -21.81
N GLY A 38 3.08 -21.63 -20.55
CA GLY A 38 2.62 -20.62 -19.60
C GLY A 38 2.55 -21.18 -18.19
N ILE A 39 2.35 -20.29 -17.23
CA ILE A 39 2.24 -20.61 -15.80
C ILE A 39 1.08 -19.84 -15.18
N CYS A 40 0.37 -20.45 -14.22
CA CYS A 40 -0.68 -19.80 -13.44
C CYS A 40 -0.58 -20.19 -11.96
N ASP A 41 -1.04 -19.33 -11.07
CA ASP A 41 -1.17 -19.59 -9.62
C ASP A 41 -2.63 -19.57 -9.13
N ASP A 42 -3.57 -19.55 -10.10
CA ASP A 42 -5.01 -19.72 -9.89
C ASP A 42 -5.53 -20.81 -10.83
N SER A 43 -6.07 -21.89 -10.26
CA SER A 43 -6.59 -23.04 -11.02
C SER A 43 -7.68 -22.68 -12.02
N ARG A 44 -8.44 -21.60 -11.78
CA ARG A 44 -9.48 -21.09 -12.69
C ARG A 44 -8.91 -20.49 -13.97
N GLN A 45 -7.63 -20.14 -13.98
CA GLN A 45 -6.90 -19.57 -15.12
C GLN A 45 -6.01 -20.60 -15.83
N ALA A 46 -6.01 -21.84 -15.36
CA ALA A 46 -5.33 -22.94 -16.02
C ALA A 46 -5.90 -23.17 -17.41
N LYS A 47 -5.05 -23.57 -18.36
CA LYS A 47 -5.42 -23.90 -19.73
C LYS A 47 -4.36 -24.80 -20.38
N PRO A 48 -4.63 -25.39 -21.56
CA PRO A 48 -3.68 -26.24 -22.26
C PRO A 48 -2.32 -25.55 -22.45
N GLY A 49 -1.26 -26.28 -22.17
CA GLY A 49 0.12 -25.78 -22.23
C GLY A 49 0.58 -25.04 -20.96
N TYR A 50 -0.28 -24.84 -19.96
CA TYR A 50 0.11 -24.13 -18.72
C TYR A 50 0.47 -25.10 -17.61
N ALA A 51 1.48 -24.73 -16.80
CA ALA A 51 1.74 -25.35 -15.51
C ALA A 51 1.02 -24.57 -14.40
N MET A 52 0.40 -25.31 -13.47
CA MET A 52 -0.16 -24.72 -12.24
C MET A 52 0.89 -24.69 -11.15
N LEU A 53 1.18 -23.48 -10.62
CA LEU A 53 2.08 -23.27 -9.50
C LEU A 53 1.31 -23.37 -8.17
N CYS A 54 1.57 -24.42 -7.40
CA CYS A 54 0.99 -24.67 -6.09
C CYS A 54 1.93 -24.19 -4.99
N LEU A 55 1.54 -23.13 -4.29
CA LEU A 55 2.34 -22.48 -3.25
C LEU A 55 1.97 -22.98 -1.84
N PRO A 56 2.87 -22.97 -0.84
CA PRO A 56 2.67 -23.52 0.51
C PRO A 56 1.43 -22.95 1.24
N ARG A 57 1.05 -21.71 0.99
CA ARG A 57 -0.17 -21.10 1.56
C ARG A 57 -1.47 -21.82 1.20
N ALA A 58 -1.45 -22.59 0.12
CA ALA A 58 -2.60 -23.34 -0.39
C ALA A 58 -2.50 -24.85 -0.08
N ALA A 59 -1.56 -25.28 0.78
CA ALA A 59 -1.27 -26.68 1.02
C ALA A 59 -2.51 -27.54 1.38
N ALA A 60 -3.42 -27.00 2.20
CA ALA A 60 -4.65 -27.69 2.58
C ALA A 60 -5.64 -27.94 1.41
N GLN A 61 -5.56 -27.17 0.35
CA GLN A 61 -6.41 -27.26 -0.85
C GLN A 61 -5.63 -27.63 -2.11
N ALA A 62 -4.32 -27.93 -2.00
CA ALA A 62 -3.44 -28.12 -3.15
C ALA A 62 -3.92 -29.24 -4.09
N ASP A 63 -4.37 -30.36 -3.54
CA ASP A 63 -4.92 -31.48 -4.33
C ASP A 63 -6.17 -31.04 -5.11
N ALA A 64 -7.10 -30.34 -4.47
CA ALA A 64 -8.32 -29.83 -5.12
C ALA A 64 -8.01 -28.79 -6.21
N TYR A 65 -7.03 -27.93 -5.97
CA TYR A 65 -6.59 -26.95 -6.98
C TYR A 65 -5.88 -27.60 -8.16
N ALA A 66 -5.09 -28.66 -7.92
CA ALA A 66 -4.46 -29.44 -8.99
C ALA A 66 -5.50 -30.17 -9.83
N GLU A 67 -6.52 -30.78 -9.19
CA GLU A 67 -7.65 -31.40 -9.88
C GLU A 67 -8.45 -30.39 -10.72
N ALA A 68 -8.75 -29.23 -10.15
CA ALA A 68 -9.44 -28.15 -10.87
C ALA A 68 -8.61 -27.63 -12.05
N ALA A 69 -7.30 -27.47 -11.90
CA ALA A 69 -6.40 -27.08 -12.98
C ALA A 69 -6.33 -28.13 -14.08
N ASN A 70 -6.27 -29.42 -13.73
CA ASN A 70 -6.33 -30.53 -14.69
C ASN A 70 -7.65 -30.51 -15.49
N ALA A 71 -8.78 -30.28 -14.81
CA ALA A 71 -10.08 -30.13 -15.47
C ALA A 71 -10.16 -28.94 -16.45
N GLN A 72 -9.37 -27.90 -16.23
CA GLN A 72 -9.21 -26.75 -17.14
C GLN A 72 -8.16 -27.00 -18.24
N GLY A 73 -7.48 -28.15 -18.21
CA GLY A 73 -6.50 -28.53 -19.21
C GLY A 73 -5.07 -28.15 -18.90
N ALA A 74 -4.73 -27.87 -17.63
CA ALA A 74 -3.33 -27.71 -17.24
C ALA A 74 -2.50 -28.91 -17.69
N THR A 75 -1.25 -28.64 -18.08
CA THR A 75 -0.34 -29.64 -18.65
C THR A 75 0.60 -30.22 -17.60
N ALA A 76 0.87 -29.50 -16.53
CA ALA A 76 1.72 -29.94 -15.44
C ALA A 76 1.40 -29.20 -14.13
N ILE A 77 1.92 -29.73 -13.03
CA ILE A 77 1.91 -29.09 -11.71
C ILE A 77 3.35 -28.75 -11.29
N ILE A 78 3.54 -27.57 -10.73
CA ILE A 78 4.77 -27.18 -10.03
C ILE A 78 4.39 -26.98 -8.56
N SER A 79 4.83 -27.88 -7.69
CA SER A 79 4.56 -27.81 -6.25
C SER A 79 5.78 -27.28 -5.47
N VAL A 80 5.52 -26.51 -4.41
CA VAL A 80 6.56 -25.88 -3.62
C VAL A 80 6.43 -26.27 -2.15
N GLY A 81 7.43 -26.98 -1.60
CA GLY A 81 7.51 -27.38 -0.20
C GLY A 81 6.39 -28.30 0.28
N MET A 82 5.68 -28.95 -0.63
CA MET A 82 4.58 -29.87 -0.33
C MET A 82 4.39 -30.90 -1.43
N SER A 83 3.83 -32.05 -1.08
CA SER A 83 3.38 -33.06 -2.05
C SER A 83 1.96 -32.74 -2.50
N VAL A 84 1.69 -32.89 -3.79
CA VAL A 84 0.38 -32.69 -4.40
C VAL A 84 -0.04 -33.97 -5.12
N LYS A 85 -1.25 -34.48 -4.85
CA LYS A 85 -1.79 -35.64 -5.53
C LYS A 85 -2.37 -35.22 -6.88
N THR A 86 -1.76 -35.68 -7.94
CA THR A 86 -2.17 -35.37 -9.32
C THR A 86 -1.77 -36.51 -10.26
N GLU A 87 -2.49 -36.65 -11.38
CA GLU A 87 -2.10 -37.50 -12.50
C GLU A 87 -1.25 -36.77 -13.54
N LEU A 88 -1.12 -35.43 -13.38
CA LEU A 88 -0.31 -34.62 -14.27
C LEU A 88 1.18 -34.75 -13.94
N PRO A 89 2.07 -34.62 -14.94
CA PRO A 89 3.49 -34.48 -14.72
C PRO A 89 3.76 -33.36 -13.68
N GLN A 90 4.67 -33.63 -12.74
CA GLN A 90 4.91 -32.72 -11.61
C GLN A 90 6.40 -32.41 -11.47
N LEU A 91 6.68 -31.12 -11.27
CA LEU A 91 7.95 -30.61 -10.79
C LEU A 91 7.81 -30.23 -9.32
N HIS A 92 8.63 -30.84 -8.45
CA HIS A 92 8.66 -30.52 -7.03
C HIS A 92 9.83 -29.61 -6.70
N LEU A 93 9.53 -28.45 -6.07
CA LEU A 93 10.49 -27.50 -5.53
C LEU A 93 10.47 -27.57 -4.01
N GLU A 94 11.63 -27.58 -3.36
CA GLU A 94 11.73 -27.71 -1.90
C GLU A 94 11.37 -26.41 -1.16
N SER A 95 11.56 -25.26 -1.81
CA SER A 95 11.41 -23.94 -1.16
C SER A 95 10.90 -22.85 -2.08
N MET A 96 10.40 -21.78 -1.47
CA MET A 96 9.99 -20.56 -2.18
C MET A 96 11.17 -19.87 -2.87
N GLN A 97 12.40 -20.02 -2.37
CA GLN A 97 13.61 -19.50 -3.01
C GLN A 97 13.83 -20.19 -4.36
N GLN A 98 13.63 -21.52 -4.41
CA GLN A 98 13.69 -22.25 -5.69
C GLN A 98 12.55 -21.81 -6.64
N ALA A 99 11.36 -21.56 -6.11
CA ALA A 99 10.24 -21.04 -6.91
C ALA A 99 10.57 -19.64 -7.46
N GLY A 100 11.13 -18.76 -6.64
CA GLY A 100 11.62 -17.43 -7.08
C GLY A 100 12.69 -17.55 -8.15
N ALA A 101 13.68 -18.44 -7.97
CA ALA A 101 14.74 -18.68 -8.96
C ALA A 101 14.19 -19.25 -10.27
N LEU A 102 13.20 -20.16 -10.21
CA LEU A 102 12.50 -20.66 -11.39
C LEU A 102 11.80 -19.52 -12.15
N LEU A 103 11.00 -18.71 -11.45
CA LEU A 103 10.27 -17.61 -12.08
C LEU A 103 11.21 -16.54 -12.63
N ARG A 104 12.28 -16.23 -11.90
CA ARG A 104 13.33 -15.30 -12.36
C ARG A 104 13.93 -15.73 -13.68
N ARG A 105 14.20 -17.03 -13.87
CA ARG A 105 14.69 -17.63 -15.10
C ARG A 105 13.64 -17.61 -16.23
N LEU A 106 12.40 -18.04 -15.91
CA LEU A 106 11.31 -18.09 -16.89
C LEU A 106 10.95 -16.72 -17.44
N PHE A 107 10.91 -15.74 -16.57
CA PHE A 107 10.55 -14.36 -16.89
C PHE A 107 11.74 -13.49 -17.26
N LYS A 108 12.95 -14.04 -17.30
CA LYS A 108 14.21 -13.31 -17.61
C LYS A 108 14.37 -12.05 -16.76
N THR A 109 13.81 -12.04 -15.55
CA THR A 109 13.82 -10.87 -14.66
C THR A 109 15.22 -10.50 -14.15
N GLU A 110 16.22 -11.38 -14.31
CA GLU A 110 17.64 -11.05 -14.12
C GLU A 110 18.14 -9.98 -15.08
N GLN A 111 17.53 -9.87 -16.26
CA GLN A 111 17.88 -8.90 -17.29
C GLN A 111 17.09 -7.59 -17.12
N ALA A 112 16.11 -7.57 -16.21
CA ALA A 112 15.40 -6.36 -15.88
C ALA A 112 16.36 -5.37 -15.23
N GLY A 113 16.80 -4.37 -15.99
CA GLY A 113 17.70 -3.32 -15.52
C GLY A 113 17.03 -2.35 -14.54
N ALA A 114 15.77 -2.59 -14.18
CA ALA A 114 15.00 -1.72 -13.29
C ALA A 114 15.57 -1.75 -11.86
N HIS A 115 15.70 -0.57 -11.27
CA HIS A 115 16.02 -0.40 -9.86
C HIS A 115 14.76 -0.69 -9.02
N LEU A 116 14.80 -1.78 -8.25
CA LEU A 116 13.70 -2.14 -7.36
C LEU A 116 13.86 -1.44 -6.01
N TYR A 117 12.84 -0.66 -5.65
CA TYR A 117 12.65 -0.10 -4.31
C TYR A 117 11.60 -0.92 -3.57
N GLY A 118 11.91 -1.38 -2.37
CA GLY A 118 10.96 -2.07 -1.51
C GLY A 118 10.65 -1.24 -0.27
N VAL A 119 9.39 -0.85 -0.08
CA VAL A 119 8.96 -0.02 1.06
C VAL A 119 8.20 -0.87 2.06
N THR A 120 8.74 -1.04 3.26
CA THR A 120 8.08 -1.72 4.39
C THR A 120 7.90 -0.79 5.59
N GLY A 121 7.08 -1.17 6.53
CA GLY A 121 6.74 -0.44 7.75
C GLY A 121 5.33 -0.81 8.23
N THR A 122 4.93 -0.31 9.39
CA THR A 122 3.53 -0.41 9.83
C THR A 122 2.69 0.57 9.02
N ASP A 123 3.04 1.83 9.05
CA ASP A 123 2.40 2.93 8.33
C ASP A 123 3.36 3.56 7.30
N GLY A 124 2.85 4.49 6.48
CA GLY A 124 3.66 5.27 5.54
C GLY A 124 4.09 4.56 4.26
N LYS A 125 3.92 3.23 4.12
CA LYS A 125 4.31 2.47 2.92
C LYS A 125 3.76 3.07 1.63
N THR A 126 2.45 3.27 1.57
CA THR A 126 1.75 3.84 0.40
C THR A 126 2.19 5.27 0.13
N SER A 127 2.34 6.07 1.19
CA SER A 127 2.76 7.47 1.06
C SER A 127 4.18 7.59 0.53
N VAL A 128 5.13 6.84 1.10
CA VAL A 128 6.52 6.84 0.61
C VAL A 128 6.61 6.25 -0.81
N ALA A 129 5.89 5.17 -1.10
CA ALA A 129 5.90 4.59 -2.45
C ALA A 129 5.34 5.56 -3.50
N TRP A 130 4.26 6.28 -3.17
CA TRP A 130 3.67 7.31 -4.02
C TRP A 130 4.63 8.49 -4.24
N MET A 131 5.12 9.09 -3.15
CA MET A 131 6.01 10.25 -3.20
C MET A 131 7.33 9.91 -3.91
N LEU A 132 7.91 8.76 -3.63
CA LEU A 132 9.14 8.30 -4.28
C LEU A 132 8.93 8.07 -5.78
N ARG A 133 7.81 7.44 -6.18
CA ARG A 133 7.46 7.31 -7.59
C ARG A 133 7.32 8.66 -8.27
N GLU A 134 6.61 9.61 -7.64
CA GLU A 134 6.42 10.96 -8.17
C GLU A 134 7.76 11.69 -8.32
N ALA A 135 8.60 11.69 -7.28
CA ALA A 135 9.90 12.34 -7.28
C ALA A 135 10.87 11.71 -8.31
N LEU A 136 10.89 10.37 -8.42
CA LEU A 136 11.66 9.67 -9.44
C LEU A 136 11.17 10.00 -10.85
N THR A 137 9.86 10.17 -11.05
CA THR A 137 9.29 10.57 -12.35
C THR A 137 9.72 12.00 -12.74
N ARG A 138 9.87 12.90 -11.76
CA ARG A 138 10.41 14.25 -11.99
C ARG A 138 11.91 14.23 -12.30
N TYR A 139 12.65 13.31 -11.67
CA TYR A 139 14.11 13.20 -11.82
C TYR A 139 14.52 12.43 -13.09
N GLN A 140 13.79 11.37 -13.45
CA GLN A 140 14.16 10.44 -14.52
C GLN A 140 13.41 10.75 -15.82
N THR A 141 14.05 10.48 -16.97
CA THR A 141 13.41 10.59 -18.28
C THR A 141 12.67 9.31 -18.70
N ARG A 142 12.89 8.21 -17.98
CA ARG A 142 12.28 6.89 -18.24
C ARG A 142 11.11 6.66 -17.33
N PRO A 143 10.17 5.76 -17.71
CA PRO A 143 9.02 5.43 -16.89
C PRO A 143 9.40 4.94 -15.49
N VAL A 144 8.62 5.32 -14.49
CA VAL A 144 8.68 4.85 -13.11
C VAL A 144 7.33 4.24 -12.75
N TRP A 145 7.35 2.96 -12.38
CA TRP A 145 6.14 2.25 -11.98
C TRP A 145 6.10 2.05 -10.48
N SER A 146 4.90 1.78 -9.96
CA SER A 146 4.74 1.35 -8.57
C SER A 146 3.70 0.24 -8.43
N THR A 147 3.83 -0.55 -7.36
CA THR A 147 2.87 -1.57 -6.98
C THR A 147 2.63 -1.54 -5.48
N GLY A 148 1.38 -1.59 -5.07
CA GLY A 148 1.00 -1.46 -3.68
C GLY A 148 -0.49 -1.46 -3.46
N THR A 149 -0.91 -0.87 -2.36
CA THR A 149 -2.31 -0.73 -1.95
C THR A 149 -3.19 -0.04 -3.00
N LEU A 150 -2.63 0.92 -3.74
CA LEU A 150 -3.33 1.60 -4.83
C LEU A 150 -3.40 0.78 -6.13
N GLY A 151 -2.78 -0.38 -6.17
CA GLY A 151 -2.72 -1.23 -7.36
C GLY A 151 -1.36 -1.21 -8.05
N TRP A 152 -1.30 -1.77 -9.26
CA TRP A 152 -0.18 -1.65 -10.17
C TRP A 152 -0.35 -0.39 -11.02
N MET A 153 0.49 0.58 -10.75
CA MET A 153 0.43 1.89 -11.37
C MET A 153 1.58 2.05 -12.38
N ARG A 154 1.23 2.19 -13.64
CA ARG A 154 2.14 2.49 -14.75
C ARG A 154 2.19 4.00 -15.04
N SER A 155 1.06 4.67 -14.86
CA SER A 155 0.93 6.13 -14.85
C SER A 155 -0.21 6.52 -13.90
N PRO A 156 -0.43 7.80 -13.57
CA PRO A 156 -1.60 8.22 -12.77
C PRO A 156 -2.95 7.79 -13.34
N ASP A 157 -3.04 7.69 -14.68
CA ASP A 157 -4.25 7.33 -15.42
C ASP A 157 -4.30 5.83 -15.79
N ASP A 158 -3.26 5.05 -15.47
CA ASP A 158 -3.16 3.63 -15.78
C ASP A 158 -2.82 2.82 -14.52
N ILE A 159 -3.87 2.51 -13.76
CA ILE A 159 -3.81 1.77 -12.51
C ILE A 159 -4.62 0.48 -12.65
N CYS A 160 -4.01 -0.65 -12.35
CA CYS A 160 -4.66 -1.96 -12.35
C CYS A 160 -4.78 -2.48 -10.91
N ASP A 161 -6.00 -2.81 -10.48
CA ASP A 161 -6.23 -3.46 -9.18
C ASP A 161 -5.57 -4.86 -9.15
N ILE A 162 -4.76 -5.10 -8.15
CA ILE A 162 -4.00 -6.34 -7.93
C ILE A 162 -4.43 -7.08 -6.65
N GLY A 163 -5.47 -6.58 -5.96
CA GLY A 163 -6.15 -7.24 -4.84
C GLY A 163 -5.34 -7.38 -3.54
N ASN A 164 -4.05 -7.10 -3.53
CA ASN A 164 -3.18 -7.18 -2.36
C ASN A 164 -2.11 -6.09 -2.40
N THR A 165 -1.75 -5.52 -1.26
CA THR A 165 -0.63 -4.57 -1.16
C THR A 165 0.67 -5.10 -1.76
N THR A 166 1.01 -6.36 -1.50
CA THR A 166 2.11 -7.06 -2.17
C THR A 166 1.50 -8.18 -3.00
N PRO A 167 1.59 -8.15 -4.34
CA PRO A 167 1.01 -9.16 -5.23
C PRO A 167 1.52 -10.57 -4.99
N SER A 168 0.93 -11.56 -5.66
CA SER A 168 1.46 -12.93 -5.64
C SER A 168 2.86 -12.99 -6.26
N LEU A 169 3.62 -14.01 -5.91
CA LEU A 169 4.97 -14.21 -6.44
C LEU A 169 4.98 -14.22 -7.99
N LEU A 170 4.03 -14.92 -8.59
CA LEU A 170 3.90 -14.98 -10.05
C LEU A 170 3.58 -13.60 -10.64
N THR A 171 2.62 -12.89 -10.04
CA THR A 171 2.24 -11.54 -10.48
C THR A 171 3.42 -10.58 -10.42
N MET A 172 4.20 -10.61 -9.34
CA MET A 172 5.38 -9.75 -9.19
C MET A 172 6.40 -10.01 -10.31
N HIS A 173 6.72 -11.27 -10.62
CA HIS A 173 7.65 -11.58 -11.71
C HIS A 173 7.10 -11.17 -13.09
N ALA A 174 5.81 -11.38 -13.33
CA ALA A 174 5.17 -10.94 -14.58
C ALA A 174 5.21 -9.41 -14.76
N MET A 175 5.00 -8.65 -13.67
CA MET A 175 5.11 -7.18 -13.68
C MET A 175 6.53 -6.72 -13.98
N LEU A 176 7.55 -7.37 -13.40
CA LEU A 176 8.95 -7.05 -13.68
C LEU A 176 9.34 -7.34 -15.13
N THR A 177 8.81 -8.41 -15.71
CA THR A 177 8.98 -8.68 -17.14
C THR A 177 8.37 -7.59 -18.00
N ALA A 178 7.14 -7.18 -17.71
CA ALA A 178 6.50 -6.07 -18.40
C ALA A 178 7.32 -4.78 -18.27
N ALA A 179 7.83 -4.50 -17.07
CA ALA A 179 8.70 -3.35 -16.83
C ALA A 179 9.98 -3.40 -17.66
N CYS A 180 10.59 -4.58 -17.81
CA CYS A 180 11.75 -4.78 -18.67
C CYS A 180 11.44 -4.50 -20.15
N LEU A 181 10.31 -5.01 -20.64
CA LEU A 181 9.90 -4.83 -22.05
C LEU A 181 9.55 -3.37 -22.38
N GLU A 182 9.08 -2.60 -21.40
CA GLU A 182 8.72 -1.19 -21.56
C GLU A 182 9.86 -0.22 -21.15
N ASP A 183 11.08 -0.72 -20.97
CA ASP A 183 12.29 0.06 -20.58
C ASP A 183 12.08 0.90 -19.30
N VAL A 184 11.35 0.34 -18.33
CA VAL A 184 11.10 0.97 -17.03
C VAL A 184 12.39 0.99 -16.22
N HIS A 185 12.79 2.17 -15.74
CA HIS A 185 14.03 2.34 -14.99
C HIS A 185 13.91 2.05 -13.51
N SER A 186 12.76 2.34 -12.91
CA SER A 186 12.52 2.17 -11.49
C SER A 186 11.14 1.59 -11.21
N VAL A 187 11.06 0.64 -10.27
CA VAL A 187 9.80 0.07 -9.77
C VAL A 187 9.78 0.19 -8.25
N VAL A 188 8.79 0.91 -7.72
CA VAL A 188 8.58 1.10 -6.28
C VAL A 188 7.53 0.11 -5.79
N CYS A 189 7.89 -0.79 -4.88
CA CYS A 189 7.04 -1.87 -4.41
C CYS A 189 6.70 -1.68 -2.92
N GLU A 190 5.42 -1.65 -2.57
CA GLU A 190 5.02 -1.83 -1.17
C GLU A 190 5.24 -3.28 -0.74
N VAL A 191 6.04 -3.48 0.31
CA VAL A 191 6.40 -4.80 0.86
C VAL A 191 5.75 -4.96 2.22
N SER A 192 4.57 -5.57 2.26
CA SER A 192 3.81 -5.83 3.48
C SER A 192 4.42 -6.99 4.28
N SER A 193 4.18 -7.01 5.59
CA SER A 193 4.61 -8.11 6.46
C SER A 193 4.06 -9.47 6.01
N HIS A 194 2.81 -9.52 5.55
CA HIS A 194 2.22 -10.72 4.95
C HIS A 194 2.92 -11.12 3.65
N GLY A 195 3.30 -10.14 2.81
CA GLY A 195 4.06 -10.38 1.57
C GLY A 195 5.43 -11.00 1.86
N ILE A 196 6.11 -10.53 2.90
CA ILE A 196 7.40 -11.07 3.37
C ILE A 196 7.19 -12.48 3.94
N ALA A 197 6.28 -12.65 4.90
CA ALA A 197 6.03 -13.93 5.56
C ALA A 197 5.60 -15.03 4.56
N GLN A 198 4.84 -14.68 3.54
CA GLN A 198 4.42 -15.57 2.45
C GLN A 198 5.42 -15.64 1.30
N GLN A 199 6.58 -15.02 1.44
CA GLN A 199 7.67 -15.00 0.46
C GLN A 199 7.22 -14.61 -0.96
N ARG A 200 6.27 -13.67 -1.06
CA ARG A 200 5.73 -13.19 -2.35
C ARG A 200 6.75 -12.41 -3.18
N ILE A 201 7.88 -12.08 -2.59
CA ILE A 201 9.01 -11.35 -3.20
C ILE A 201 10.25 -12.23 -3.39
N ALA A 202 10.12 -13.56 -3.25
CA ALA A 202 11.23 -14.48 -3.42
C ALA A 202 11.88 -14.35 -4.81
N GLY A 203 13.21 -14.35 -4.86
CA GLY A 203 13.99 -14.19 -6.09
C GLY A 203 14.05 -12.76 -6.65
N MET A 204 13.61 -11.74 -5.91
CA MET A 204 13.72 -10.34 -6.30
C MET A 204 14.89 -9.66 -5.62
N ASP A 205 15.67 -8.88 -6.39
CA ASP A 205 16.82 -8.15 -5.88
C ASP A 205 16.45 -6.68 -5.65
N PHE A 206 16.09 -6.33 -4.41
CA PHE A 206 15.82 -4.96 -4.02
C PHE A 206 17.13 -4.18 -3.84
N ARG A 207 17.39 -3.24 -4.75
CA ARG A 207 18.56 -2.37 -4.66
C ARG A 207 18.43 -1.27 -3.62
N THR A 208 17.20 -0.97 -3.20
CA THR A 208 16.90 -0.05 -2.10
C THR A 208 15.75 -0.62 -1.30
N ALA A 209 15.96 -0.85 -0.02
CA ALA A 209 14.95 -1.25 0.95
C ALA A 209 14.70 -0.10 1.93
N ILE A 210 13.43 0.25 2.12
CA ILE A 210 13.01 1.40 2.91
C ILE A 210 12.16 0.91 4.07
N TRP A 211 12.50 1.31 5.30
CA TRP A 211 11.74 1.01 6.50
C TRP A 211 11.20 2.29 7.14
N THR A 212 9.92 2.55 6.96
CA THR A 212 9.27 3.80 7.36
C THR A 212 9.12 3.92 8.88
N ASN A 213 8.50 2.93 9.52
CA ASN A 213 8.26 2.91 10.96
C ASN A 213 7.93 1.52 11.47
N MET A 214 7.81 1.39 12.81
CA MET A 214 7.38 0.17 13.49
C MET A 214 6.33 0.52 14.54
N GLY A 215 5.13 -0.04 14.39
CA GLY A 215 3.98 0.14 15.28
C GLY A 215 3.30 -1.19 15.58
N HIS A 216 2.10 -1.12 16.15
CA HIS A 216 1.31 -2.29 16.55
C HIS A 216 0.19 -2.52 15.53
N ASP A 217 0.43 -3.35 14.53
CA ASP A 217 -0.56 -3.76 13.53
C ASP A 217 -0.36 -5.22 13.16
N HIS A 218 -1.44 -5.94 12.85
CA HIS A 218 -1.39 -7.36 12.45
C HIS A 218 -0.67 -8.31 13.44
N LEU A 219 -0.55 -7.95 14.73
CA LEU A 219 0.22 -8.73 15.71
C LEU A 219 -0.35 -10.14 15.89
N GLN A 220 -1.67 -10.29 15.78
CA GLN A 220 -2.35 -11.60 15.89
C GLN A 220 -1.94 -12.54 14.75
N ASP A 221 -1.79 -12.01 13.54
CA ASP A 221 -1.42 -12.78 12.34
C ASP A 221 0.04 -13.27 12.39
N HIS A 222 0.91 -12.52 13.10
CA HIS A 222 2.32 -12.83 13.25
C HIS A 222 2.69 -13.55 14.56
N GLY A 223 1.73 -13.72 15.49
CA GLY A 223 2.00 -14.32 16.80
C GLY A 223 2.68 -13.36 17.79
N GLY A 224 2.57 -12.05 17.57
CA GLY A 224 3.05 -10.99 18.47
C GLY A 224 4.06 -10.03 17.84
N TYR A 225 4.48 -9.04 18.63
CA TYR A 225 5.35 -7.95 18.18
C TYR A 225 6.75 -8.44 17.72
N GLY A 226 7.40 -9.33 18.49
CA GLY A 226 8.73 -9.84 18.15
C GLY A 226 8.80 -10.53 16.78
N PRO A 227 7.91 -11.50 16.48
CA PRO A 227 7.85 -12.11 15.15
C PRO A 227 7.50 -11.13 14.03
N TYR A 228 6.63 -10.13 14.29
CA TYR A 228 6.31 -9.08 13.32
C TYR A 228 7.53 -8.20 12.99
N LEU A 229 8.27 -7.76 14.02
CA LEU A 229 9.54 -7.04 13.87
C LEU A 229 10.58 -7.90 13.11
N ALA A 230 10.75 -9.17 13.50
CA ALA A 230 11.68 -10.08 12.86
C ALA A 230 11.37 -10.30 11.37
N THR A 231 10.09 -10.35 11.01
CA THR A 231 9.64 -10.48 9.61
C THR A 231 10.12 -9.29 8.77
N LYS A 232 9.88 -8.05 9.22
CA LYS A 232 10.34 -6.86 8.49
C LYS A 232 11.85 -6.73 8.47
N ALA A 233 12.51 -6.98 9.60
CA ALA A 233 13.97 -7.00 9.71
C ALA A 233 14.61 -8.03 8.76
N GLY A 234 13.95 -9.16 8.54
CA GLY A 234 14.37 -10.20 7.59
C GLY A 234 14.46 -9.67 6.16
N PHE A 235 13.46 -8.93 5.70
CA PHE A 235 13.47 -8.29 4.38
C PHE A 235 14.62 -7.27 4.25
N ILE A 236 14.84 -6.44 5.28
CA ILE A 236 15.90 -5.43 5.30
C ILE A 236 17.28 -6.08 5.24
N ARG A 237 17.49 -7.13 6.05
CA ARG A 237 18.77 -7.89 6.06
C ARG A 237 19.03 -8.59 4.73
N ASP A 238 17.98 -9.14 4.11
CA ASP A 238 18.08 -9.79 2.81
C ASP A 238 18.51 -8.80 1.72
N ALA A 239 17.86 -7.63 1.64
CA ALA A 239 18.25 -6.58 0.70
C ALA A 239 19.69 -6.11 0.92
N ALA A 240 20.11 -5.87 2.17
CA ALA A 240 21.47 -5.48 2.52
C ALA A 240 22.50 -6.56 2.15
N ALA A 241 22.19 -7.84 2.37
CA ALA A 241 23.06 -8.97 2.03
C ALA A 241 23.32 -9.07 0.52
N HIS A 242 22.38 -8.61 -0.30
CA HIS A 242 22.52 -8.52 -1.77
C HIS A 242 23.12 -7.18 -2.24
N GLY A 243 23.62 -6.35 -1.34
CA GLY A 243 24.28 -5.09 -1.65
C GLY A 243 23.32 -3.91 -1.89
N GLY A 244 22.06 -4.05 -1.48
CA GLY A 244 21.07 -2.98 -1.55
C GLY A 244 21.27 -1.93 -0.45
N ASN A 245 20.90 -0.67 -0.74
CA ASN A 245 20.85 0.40 0.25
C ASN A 245 19.67 0.21 1.20
N VAL A 246 19.89 0.51 2.48
CA VAL A 246 18.84 0.50 3.50
C VAL A 246 18.56 1.92 3.96
N ILE A 247 17.35 2.39 3.72
CA ILE A 247 16.85 3.68 4.20
C ILE A 247 15.96 3.41 5.41
N ALA A 248 16.21 4.07 6.52
CA ALA A 248 15.53 3.75 7.76
C ALA A 248 15.21 4.97 8.62
N ASN A 249 14.07 4.92 9.27
CA ASN A 249 13.68 5.90 10.25
C ASN A 249 14.41 5.64 11.58
N ALA A 250 15.41 6.46 11.87
CA ALA A 250 16.26 6.32 13.06
C ALA A 250 15.57 6.80 14.36
N ASP A 251 14.40 7.41 14.30
CA ASP A 251 13.63 7.79 15.49
C ASP A 251 13.01 6.58 16.17
N HIS A 252 12.77 5.49 15.43
CA HIS A 252 12.32 4.22 16.00
C HIS A 252 13.49 3.39 16.55
N ALA A 253 13.48 3.14 17.87
CA ALA A 253 14.55 2.41 18.55
C ALA A 253 14.79 1.02 17.96
N ASP A 254 13.73 0.24 17.76
CA ASP A 254 13.82 -1.12 17.21
C ASP A 254 14.42 -1.17 15.81
N ILE A 255 14.17 -0.14 15.00
CA ILE A 255 14.75 -0.01 13.66
C ILE A 255 16.23 0.36 13.77
N ARG A 256 16.55 1.33 14.61
CA ARG A 256 17.92 1.80 14.82
C ARG A 256 18.86 0.74 15.39
N GLU A 257 18.33 -0.19 16.18
CA GLU A 257 19.12 -1.30 16.75
C GLU A 257 19.72 -2.22 15.68
N LEU A 258 19.18 -2.21 14.45
CA LEU A 258 19.73 -2.98 13.34
C LEU A 258 20.88 -2.28 12.60
N ALA A 259 21.05 -0.97 12.78
CA ALA A 259 22.06 -0.19 12.06
C ALA A 259 23.48 -0.77 12.13
N PRO A 260 23.99 -1.26 13.30
CA PRO A 260 25.32 -1.84 13.40
C PRO A 260 25.53 -3.13 12.62
N GLU A 261 24.45 -3.82 12.24
CA GLU A 261 24.51 -5.09 11.50
C GLU A 261 24.59 -4.86 9.98
N LEU A 262 24.35 -3.64 9.48
CA LEU A 262 24.13 -3.34 8.07
C LEU A 262 25.16 -2.35 7.55
N ALA A 263 25.96 -2.78 6.57
CA ALA A 263 27.04 -1.96 6.02
C ALA A 263 26.55 -0.79 5.13
N CYS A 264 25.33 -0.86 4.65
CA CYS A 264 24.72 0.12 3.72
C CYS A 264 23.48 0.81 4.34
N TRP A 265 23.55 1.10 5.64
CA TRP A 265 22.52 1.80 6.39
C TRP A 265 22.61 3.30 6.20
N TYR A 266 21.46 3.93 5.92
CA TYR A 266 21.27 5.38 5.86
C TYR A 266 20.04 5.75 6.69
N GLY A 267 20.25 6.60 7.71
CA GLY A 267 19.20 6.99 8.64
C GLY A 267 18.66 8.40 8.38
N HIS A 268 17.35 8.58 8.55
CA HIS A 268 16.76 9.90 8.72
C HIS A 268 16.11 10.02 10.10
N GLY A 269 15.94 11.25 10.60
CA GLY A 269 15.31 11.48 11.90
C GLY A 269 14.99 12.94 12.18
N LEU A 270 14.04 13.14 13.09
CA LEU A 270 13.57 14.46 13.53
C LEU A 270 14.59 15.13 14.45
N PHE A 271 15.09 16.30 14.11
CA PHE A 271 16.05 17.10 14.92
C PHE A 271 17.32 16.35 15.33
N ARG A 272 17.77 15.37 14.56
CA ARG A 272 18.90 14.52 14.91
C ARG A 272 20.18 14.96 14.19
N ASP A 273 21.31 14.89 14.92
CA ASP A 273 22.63 15.13 14.32
C ASP A 273 23.42 13.81 14.06
N ASP A 274 22.88 12.67 14.51
CA ASP A 274 23.50 11.34 14.38
C ASP A 274 22.90 10.50 13.22
N VAL A 275 22.36 11.18 12.21
CA VAL A 275 21.74 10.58 11.01
C VAL A 275 22.29 11.20 9.74
N ASP A 276 22.07 10.53 8.60
CA ASP A 276 22.50 11.04 7.29
C ASP A 276 21.64 12.22 6.82
N LEU A 277 20.36 12.26 7.20
CA LEU A 277 19.42 13.33 6.91
C LEU A 277 18.57 13.67 8.12
N ALA A 278 18.81 14.83 8.73
CA ALA A 278 17.94 15.37 9.75
C ALA A 278 16.81 16.19 9.10
N TRP A 279 15.63 16.17 9.72
CA TRP A 279 14.49 16.91 9.24
C TRP A 279 13.73 17.64 10.35
N GLU A 280 13.05 18.74 9.98
CA GLU A 280 12.22 19.54 10.86
C GLU A 280 11.08 20.15 10.09
N GLN A 281 9.85 20.04 10.61
CA GLN A 281 8.71 20.76 10.06
C GLN A 281 8.56 22.10 10.78
N GLU A 282 8.98 23.19 10.16
CA GLU A 282 8.92 24.54 10.75
C GLU A 282 7.48 25.07 10.83
N LEU A 283 6.75 24.88 9.75
CA LEU A 283 5.34 25.28 9.60
C LEU A 283 4.61 24.20 8.78
N PRO A 284 3.29 24.10 8.88
CA PRO A 284 2.53 23.25 7.98
C PRO A 284 2.89 23.51 6.51
N GLY A 285 3.27 22.47 5.77
CA GLY A 285 3.68 22.59 4.38
C GLY A 285 5.15 22.98 4.15
N LEU A 286 5.95 23.26 5.20
CA LEU A 286 7.38 23.61 5.08
C LEU A 286 8.24 22.57 5.81
N LEU A 287 9.14 21.93 5.09
CA LEU A 287 10.08 20.94 5.61
C LEU A 287 11.52 21.41 5.42
N ARG A 288 12.25 21.57 6.51
CA ARG A 288 13.70 21.80 6.51
C ARG A 288 14.41 20.44 6.53
N LEU A 289 15.37 20.26 5.63
CA LEU A 289 16.26 19.10 5.56
C LEU A 289 17.71 19.55 5.79
N ARG A 290 18.46 18.78 6.58
CA ARG A 290 19.87 19.03 6.89
C ARG A 290 20.71 17.76 6.69
N SER A 291 21.83 17.91 6.00
CA SER A 291 22.80 16.82 5.80
C SER A 291 24.21 17.44 5.68
N ASN A 292 25.18 16.85 6.37
CA ASN A 292 26.60 17.26 6.33
C ASN A 292 26.85 18.77 6.55
N GLY A 293 26.04 19.41 7.38
CA GLY A 293 26.16 20.84 7.72
C GLY A 293 25.54 21.80 6.70
N GLU A 294 24.92 21.28 5.66
CA GLU A 294 24.13 22.02 4.69
C GLU A 294 22.64 21.87 4.97
N GLU A 295 21.83 22.81 4.53
CA GLU A 295 20.39 22.77 4.69
C GLU A 295 19.63 23.26 3.46
N VAL A 296 18.42 22.73 3.27
CA VAL A 296 17.46 23.20 2.28
C VAL A 296 16.06 23.21 2.87
N VAL A 297 15.17 23.97 2.28
CA VAL A 297 13.74 24.02 2.62
C VAL A 297 12.93 23.51 1.44
N ILE A 298 12.04 22.56 1.72
CA ILE A 298 11.05 22.06 0.76
C ILE A 298 9.72 22.73 1.11
N GLU A 299 9.12 23.36 0.13
CA GLU A 299 7.84 24.05 0.27
C GLU A 299 6.70 23.21 -0.30
N ASP A 300 5.47 23.54 0.12
CA ASP A 300 4.25 22.93 -0.40
C ASP A 300 4.26 21.40 -0.32
N ILE A 301 4.68 20.86 0.83
CA ILE A 301 4.53 19.43 1.12
C ILE A 301 3.14 19.12 1.69
N PRO A 302 2.63 17.89 1.57
CA PRO A 302 1.37 17.50 2.19
C PRO A 302 1.36 17.76 3.69
N LEU A 303 0.19 18.16 4.21
CA LEU A 303 0.03 18.56 5.60
C LEU A 303 0.07 17.37 6.56
N GLY A 304 0.68 17.56 7.72
CA GLY A 304 0.81 16.59 8.81
C GLY A 304 2.24 16.09 9.02
N ASP A 305 2.64 15.93 10.28
CA ASP A 305 4.00 15.55 10.68
C ASP A 305 4.46 14.24 10.01
N PHE A 306 3.53 13.27 9.88
CA PHE A 306 3.83 11.99 9.23
C PHE A 306 4.09 12.13 7.71
N HIS A 307 3.53 13.16 7.04
CA HIS A 307 3.89 13.45 5.66
C HIS A 307 5.27 14.09 5.55
N ALA A 308 5.62 14.97 6.48
CA ALA A 308 6.98 15.52 6.56
C ALA A 308 8.01 14.40 6.73
N GLU A 309 7.75 13.43 7.61
CA GLU A 309 8.57 12.24 7.78
C GLU A 309 8.67 11.41 6.50
N ASN A 310 7.56 11.16 5.80
CA ASN A 310 7.54 10.41 4.54
C ASN A 310 8.30 11.14 3.42
N VAL A 311 8.22 12.48 3.36
CA VAL A 311 9.02 13.31 2.43
C VAL A 311 10.50 13.24 2.76
N ALA A 312 10.89 13.31 4.04
CA ALA A 312 12.29 13.15 4.46
C ALA A 312 12.85 11.76 4.11
N CYS A 313 12.04 10.71 4.31
CA CYS A 313 12.38 9.35 3.89
C CYS A 313 12.58 9.27 2.36
N THR A 314 11.69 9.88 1.59
CA THR A 314 11.78 9.96 0.11
C THR A 314 13.04 10.72 -0.31
N ALA A 315 13.33 11.85 0.33
CA ALA A 315 14.55 12.66 0.08
C ALA A 315 15.81 11.82 0.26
N LEU A 316 15.94 11.11 1.38
CA LEU A 316 17.10 10.26 1.65
C LEU A 316 17.22 9.11 0.63
N ALA A 317 16.09 8.54 0.20
CA ALA A 317 16.08 7.51 -0.83
C ALA A 317 16.60 8.04 -2.17
N LEU A 318 16.24 9.26 -2.58
CA LEU A 318 16.77 9.90 -3.80
C LEU A 318 18.28 10.17 -3.68
N MET A 319 18.71 10.74 -2.56
CA MET A 319 20.12 11.03 -2.31
C MET A 319 20.99 9.77 -2.42
N THR A 320 20.56 8.69 -1.77
CA THR A 320 21.36 7.45 -1.69
C THR A 320 21.28 6.59 -2.93
N SER A 321 20.13 6.48 -3.57
CA SER A 321 19.92 5.55 -4.70
C SER A 321 20.22 6.19 -6.06
N GLN A 322 20.05 7.51 -6.18
CA GLN A 322 20.20 8.25 -7.44
C GLN A 322 21.37 9.24 -7.39
N GLY A 323 21.96 9.47 -6.22
CA GLY A 323 23.06 10.45 -6.05
C GLY A 323 22.59 11.90 -6.12
N VAL A 324 21.29 12.16 -5.91
CA VAL A 324 20.73 13.52 -5.90
C VAL A 324 21.38 14.33 -4.78
N ALA A 325 21.89 15.51 -5.09
CA ALA A 325 22.48 16.39 -4.10
C ALA A 325 21.36 17.07 -3.24
N LEU A 326 21.68 17.40 -2.00
CA LEU A 326 20.73 18.05 -1.08
C LEU A 326 20.06 19.28 -1.71
N GLN A 327 20.86 20.10 -2.44
CA GLN A 327 20.40 21.33 -3.09
C GLN A 327 19.46 21.11 -4.28
N GLU A 328 19.40 19.91 -4.83
CA GLU A 328 18.49 19.55 -5.94
C GLU A 328 17.11 19.08 -5.41
N LEU A 329 17.01 18.69 -4.14
CA LEU A 329 15.78 18.17 -3.55
C LEU A 329 14.60 19.12 -3.63
N PRO A 330 14.74 20.46 -3.44
CA PRO A 330 13.60 21.38 -3.57
C PRO A 330 12.93 21.33 -4.94
N GLU A 331 13.68 21.16 -6.03
CA GLU A 331 13.13 21.05 -7.39
C GLU A 331 12.30 19.76 -7.56
N LEU A 332 12.68 18.69 -6.86
CA LEU A 332 12.04 17.38 -6.97
C LEU A 332 10.86 17.18 -6.02
N LEU A 333 10.88 17.84 -4.85
CA LEU A 333 9.96 17.56 -3.75
C LEU A 333 8.97 18.69 -3.45
N THR A 334 9.21 19.95 -3.88
CA THR A 334 8.23 21.02 -3.74
C THR A 334 6.95 20.68 -4.51
N GLY A 335 5.80 20.84 -3.87
CA GLY A 335 4.50 20.49 -4.44
C GLY A 335 4.31 18.98 -4.66
N ILE A 336 5.04 18.13 -3.92
CA ILE A 336 4.80 16.68 -3.94
C ILE A 336 3.47 16.37 -3.27
N THR A 337 2.73 15.40 -3.83
CA THR A 337 1.36 15.14 -3.40
C THR A 337 1.24 13.97 -2.42
N ALA A 338 0.21 14.01 -1.56
CA ALA A 338 -0.21 12.84 -0.81
C ALA A 338 -0.89 11.82 -1.74
N PRO A 339 -0.78 10.52 -1.47
CA PRO A 339 -1.52 9.53 -2.24
C PRO A 339 -3.03 9.66 -2.02
N PRO A 340 -3.86 9.28 -3.01
CA PRO A 340 -5.30 9.28 -2.85
C PRO A 340 -5.74 8.60 -1.55
N GLY A 341 -6.60 9.27 -0.78
CA GLY A 341 -7.18 8.75 0.45
C GLY A 341 -6.20 8.63 1.64
N ARG A 342 -5.12 9.39 1.67
CA ARG A 342 -4.19 9.45 2.81
C ARG A 342 -3.97 10.91 3.20
N MET A 343 -4.84 11.46 4.05
CA MET A 343 -4.92 12.91 4.30
C MET A 343 -4.86 13.68 2.98
N GLN A 344 -5.57 13.18 1.99
CA GLN A 344 -5.67 13.80 0.68
C GLN A 344 -6.43 15.12 0.83
N ASP A 345 -5.77 16.23 0.54
CA ASP A 345 -6.40 17.55 0.56
C ASP A 345 -7.37 17.68 -0.61
N VAL A 346 -8.61 18.02 -0.29
CA VAL A 346 -9.64 18.40 -1.26
C VAL A 346 -9.85 19.89 -1.07
N LEU A 347 -9.22 20.70 -1.92
CA LEU A 347 -9.12 22.15 -1.77
C LEU A 347 -10.47 22.81 -1.47
N ALA A 348 -10.56 23.45 -0.31
CA ALA A 348 -11.70 24.26 0.09
C ALA A 348 -11.26 25.74 0.25
N GLY A 349 -12.02 26.67 -0.32
CA GLY A 349 -11.68 28.10 -0.25
C GLY A 349 -11.89 28.78 1.11
N PHE A 350 -12.39 28.08 2.14
CA PHE A 350 -12.78 28.65 3.45
C PHE A 350 -12.37 27.77 4.65
N GLY A 351 -12.19 26.49 4.51
CA GLY A 351 -11.67 25.54 5.48
C GLY A 351 -10.89 24.47 4.75
N GLN A 352 -10.34 23.49 5.46
CA GLN A 352 -9.62 22.38 4.82
C GLN A 352 -10.43 21.10 4.96
N VAL A 353 -10.56 20.36 3.87
CA VAL A 353 -11.25 19.06 3.80
C VAL A 353 -10.27 18.00 3.34
N PHE A 354 -10.16 16.93 4.13
CA PHE A 354 -9.27 15.82 3.84
C PHE A 354 -10.03 14.51 3.72
N ILE A 355 -9.62 13.67 2.77
CA ILE A 355 -10.07 12.29 2.63
C ILE A 355 -9.00 11.37 3.23
N ASP A 356 -9.42 10.44 4.11
CA ASP A 356 -8.50 9.50 4.74
C ASP A 356 -9.02 8.08 4.78
N TYR A 357 -8.12 7.12 4.72
CA TYR A 357 -8.41 5.69 4.79
C TYR A 357 -8.49 5.16 6.22
N ALA A 358 -8.37 5.99 7.24
CA ALA A 358 -8.42 5.61 8.66
C ALA A 358 -9.70 4.84 8.99
N HIS A 359 -9.59 3.52 9.09
CA HIS A 359 -10.69 2.59 9.33
C HIS A 359 -10.41 1.65 10.53
N THR A 360 -9.36 1.92 11.30
CA THR A 360 -9.04 1.27 12.58
C THR A 360 -8.96 2.33 13.68
N PRO A 361 -9.08 1.95 14.97
CA PRO A 361 -8.97 2.88 16.09
C PRO A 361 -7.66 3.68 16.06
N GLU A 362 -6.53 3.02 15.90
CA GLU A 362 -5.20 3.62 15.92
C GLU A 362 -5.00 4.58 14.74
N ALA A 363 -5.48 4.19 13.55
CA ALA A 363 -5.40 5.05 12.37
C ALA A 363 -6.28 6.30 12.52
N LEU A 364 -7.51 6.16 13.04
CA LEU A 364 -8.40 7.28 13.27
C LEU A 364 -7.83 8.23 14.33
N GLU A 365 -7.30 7.70 15.42
CA GLU A 365 -6.65 8.49 16.47
C GLU A 365 -5.47 9.30 15.91
N SER A 366 -4.60 8.65 15.15
CA SER A 366 -3.43 9.28 14.52
C SER A 366 -3.84 10.39 13.55
N CYS A 367 -4.83 10.10 12.69
CA CYS A 367 -5.38 11.05 11.73
C CYS A 367 -5.98 12.28 12.42
N LEU A 368 -6.84 12.08 13.43
CA LEU A 368 -7.48 13.17 14.15
C LEU A 368 -6.48 14.00 14.98
N LYS A 369 -5.48 13.38 15.60
CA LYS A 369 -4.40 14.10 16.30
C LYS A 369 -3.57 14.98 15.34
N ALA A 370 -3.28 14.49 14.15
CA ALA A 370 -2.59 15.28 13.13
C ALA A 370 -3.46 16.45 12.65
N ALA A 371 -4.72 16.18 12.33
CA ALA A 371 -5.69 17.20 11.91
C ALA A 371 -5.93 18.25 12.99
N ARG A 372 -5.97 17.86 14.27
CA ARG A 372 -6.13 18.79 15.40
C ARG A 372 -5.00 19.83 15.47
N LYS A 373 -3.76 19.47 15.13
CA LYS A 373 -2.64 20.42 15.10
C LYS A 373 -2.79 21.48 14.01
N LEU A 374 -3.51 21.14 12.94
CA LEU A 374 -3.76 22.03 11.81
C LEU A 374 -5.02 22.91 12.03
N ALA A 375 -6.01 22.42 12.80
CA ALA A 375 -7.27 23.13 13.04
C ALA A 375 -7.04 24.38 13.86
N ARG A 376 -7.41 25.54 13.30
CA ARG A 376 -7.43 26.83 14.02
C ARG A 376 -8.74 27.04 14.78
N ASN A 377 -9.78 26.32 14.38
CA ASN A 377 -11.11 26.36 14.97
C ASN A 377 -11.58 24.93 15.25
N ARG A 378 -12.67 24.44 14.66
CA ARG A 378 -13.21 23.12 14.93
C ARG A 378 -12.52 22.02 14.11
N LEU A 379 -12.40 20.84 14.72
CA LEU A 379 -12.10 19.59 14.02
C LEU A 379 -13.42 18.81 13.85
N ILE A 380 -13.76 18.54 12.61
CA ILE A 380 -14.96 17.83 12.18
C ILE A 380 -14.55 16.48 11.61
N VAL A 381 -15.28 15.42 11.94
CA VAL A 381 -15.02 14.10 11.33
C VAL A 381 -16.32 13.47 10.84
N ALA A 382 -16.30 12.91 9.63
CA ALA A 382 -17.36 12.06 9.07
C ALA A 382 -16.80 10.67 8.84
N PHE A 383 -17.33 9.63 9.50
CA PHE A 383 -16.81 8.27 9.36
C PHE A 383 -17.88 7.20 9.63
N GLY A 384 -17.57 5.99 9.21
CA GLY A 384 -18.34 4.79 9.49
C GLY A 384 -17.45 3.57 9.66
N CYS A 385 -18.06 2.42 9.93
CA CYS A 385 -17.36 1.14 10.02
C CYS A 385 -17.93 0.13 9.02
N GLY A 386 -17.06 -0.75 8.51
CA GLY A 386 -17.47 -1.83 7.63
C GLY A 386 -18.28 -2.90 8.36
N GLY A 387 -19.32 -3.42 7.69
CA GLY A 387 -20.04 -4.63 8.11
C GLY A 387 -19.27 -5.91 7.83
N GLU A 388 -19.62 -7.00 8.52
CA GLU A 388 -18.98 -8.33 8.40
C GLU A 388 -17.45 -8.26 8.61
N ARG A 389 -17.02 -7.38 9.50
CA ARG A 389 -15.65 -7.14 9.93
C ARG A 389 -15.58 -7.12 11.45
N ASP A 390 -14.38 -6.84 11.97
CA ASP A 390 -14.17 -6.67 13.40
C ASP A 390 -15.19 -5.66 13.99
N ARG A 391 -16.03 -6.13 14.92
CA ARG A 391 -17.03 -5.33 15.58
C ARG A 391 -16.50 -4.61 16.82
N GLU A 392 -15.43 -5.15 17.43
CA GLU A 392 -14.86 -4.61 18.66
C GLU A 392 -14.25 -3.22 18.45
N LYS A 393 -13.80 -2.94 17.24
CA LYS A 393 -13.26 -1.62 16.87
C LYS A 393 -14.31 -0.51 16.82
N ARG A 394 -15.60 -0.83 16.59
CA ARG A 394 -16.67 0.15 16.39
C ARG A 394 -16.84 1.09 17.60
N PRO A 395 -17.02 0.59 18.83
CA PRO A 395 -17.09 1.45 20.01
C PRO A 395 -15.77 2.20 20.27
N GLN A 396 -14.61 1.60 20.02
CA GLN A 396 -13.32 2.26 20.19
C GLN A 396 -13.16 3.45 19.24
N MET A 397 -13.58 3.31 17.98
CA MET A 397 -13.56 4.43 17.02
C MET A 397 -14.55 5.53 17.41
N GLY A 398 -15.71 5.18 18.00
CA GLY A 398 -16.67 6.13 18.55
C GLY A 398 -16.08 6.94 19.71
N GLU A 399 -15.43 6.27 20.66
CA GLU A 399 -14.72 6.89 21.79
C GLU A 399 -13.68 7.90 21.29
N ILE A 400 -12.76 7.47 20.41
CA ILE A 400 -11.70 8.30 19.83
C ILE A 400 -12.28 9.53 19.11
N ALA A 401 -13.30 9.33 18.27
CA ALA A 401 -13.91 10.43 17.53
C ALA A 401 -14.53 11.46 18.47
N SER A 402 -15.28 11.02 19.52
CA SER A 402 -15.94 11.91 20.47
C SER A 402 -14.97 12.62 21.43
N GLU A 403 -13.77 12.09 21.63
CA GLU A 403 -12.74 12.72 22.45
C GLU A 403 -11.89 13.75 21.68
N LEU A 404 -11.60 13.49 20.39
CA LEU A 404 -10.66 14.27 19.63
C LEU A 404 -11.31 15.28 18.68
N ALA A 405 -12.53 15.06 18.21
CA ALA A 405 -13.25 15.98 17.32
C ALA A 405 -14.27 16.83 18.09
N ASP A 406 -14.57 18.01 17.53
CA ASP A 406 -15.61 18.93 18.04
C ASP A 406 -16.98 18.57 17.46
N VAL A 407 -17.01 18.02 16.24
CA VAL A 407 -18.23 17.61 15.54
C VAL A 407 -18.00 16.25 14.88
N VAL A 408 -18.94 15.33 15.05
CA VAL A 408 -18.86 13.96 14.53
C VAL A 408 -20.11 13.63 13.72
N TRP A 409 -19.93 13.25 12.46
CA TRP A 409 -20.94 12.59 11.63
C TRP A 409 -20.68 11.10 11.61
N ILE A 410 -21.61 10.32 12.22
CA ILE A 410 -21.63 8.86 12.08
C ILE A 410 -22.40 8.51 10.81
N THR A 411 -21.76 7.82 9.87
CA THR A 411 -22.36 7.46 8.58
C THR A 411 -22.06 6.00 8.19
N SER A 412 -22.54 5.58 7.00
CA SER A 412 -22.21 4.27 6.45
C SER A 412 -20.80 4.26 5.87
N ASP A 413 -20.15 3.11 5.97
CA ASP A 413 -19.00 2.70 5.17
C ASP A 413 -19.50 1.60 4.18
N ASN A 414 -18.86 0.45 4.08
CA ASN A 414 -19.36 -0.74 3.38
C ASN A 414 -20.22 -1.61 4.33
N PRO A 415 -21.53 -1.44 4.44
CA PRO A 415 -22.33 -2.19 5.40
C PRO A 415 -22.42 -3.69 5.08
N ARG A 416 -22.14 -4.08 3.83
CA ARG A 416 -22.24 -5.46 3.34
C ARG A 416 -23.60 -6.07 3.65
N GLY A 417 -23.65 -7.17 4.44
CA GLY A 417 -24.89 -7.82 4.88
C GLY A 417 -25.49 -7.30 6.19
N GLU A 418 -24.84 -6.35 6.87
CA GLU A 418 -25.35 -5.78 8.11
C GLU A 418 -26.23 -4.54 7.88
N LEU A 419 -27.15 -4.27 8.80
CA LEU A 419 -27.95 -3.04 8.77
C LEU A 419 -27.09 -1.83 9.18
N PRO A 420 -27.00 -0.78 8.36
CA PRO A 420 -26.20 0.42 8.68
C PRO A 420 -26.52 1.03 10.05
N ALA A 421 -27.79 1.04 10.44
CA ALA A 421 -28.22 1.57 11.74
C ALA A 421 -27.66 0.78 12.93
N VAL A 422 -27.44 -0.55 12.80
CA VAL A 422 -26.82 -1.37 13.84
C VAL A 422 -25.36 -1.01 13.99
N ILE A 423 -24.64 -0.88 12.87
CA ILE A 423 -23.22 -0.48 12.88
C ILE A 423 -23.07 0.91 13.53
N ALA A 424 -23.91 1.86 13.14
CA ALA A 424 -23.87 3.21 13.69
C ALA A 424 -24.17 3.25 15.19
N SER A 425 -25.14 2.44 15.67
CA SER A 425 -25.44 2.31 17.10
C SER A 425 -24.28 1.72 17.90
N GLU A 426 -23.50 0.80 17.34
CA GLU A 426 -22.31 0.23 18.00
C GLU A 426 -21.15 1.26 18.06
N ILE A 427 -21.02 2.14 17.06
CA ILE A 427 -20.09 3.28 17.12
C ILE A 427 -20.52 4.26 18.22
N GLU A 428 -21.80 4.67 18.21
CA GLU A 428 -22.35 5.62 19.19
C GLU A 428 -22.25 5.10 20.63
N PHE A 429 -22.41 3.79 20.82
CA PHE A 429 -22.28 3.15 22.14
C PHE A 429 -20.91 3.37 22.80
N GLY A 430 -19.85 3.50 22.01
CA GLY A 430 -18.50 3.75 22.51
C GLY A 430 -18.23 5.22 22.87
N MET A 431 -19.08 6.15 22.45
CA MET A 431 -18.86 7.57 22.71
C MET A 431 -18.99 7.91 24.18
N VAL A 432 -18.08 8.74 24.67
CA VAL A 432 -18.02 9.19 26.08
C VAL A 432 -19.19 10.13 26.38
N GLN A 433 -20.01 9.77 27.37
CA GLN A 433 -21.15 10.56 27.82
C GLN A 433 -20.82 11.42 29.08
N PRO A 434 -21.23 12.71 29.19
CA PRO A 434 -21.90 13.47 28.12
C PRO A 434 -20.96 13.76 26.97
N TYR A 435 -21.47 13.82 25.75
CA TYR A 435 -20.67 14.13 24.58
C TYR A 435 -19.97 15.48 24.73
N HIS A 436 -18.66 15.51 24.46
CA HIS A 436 -17.92 16.75 24.27
C HIS A 436 -18.10 17.26 22.83
N ALA A 437 -18.23 16.32 21.89
CA ALA A 437 -18.49 16.58 20.48
C ALA A 437 -19.97 16.77 20.20
N GLU A 438 -20.33 17.61 19.24
CA GLU A 438 -21.64 17.60 18.59
C GLU A 438 -21.75 16.38 17.70
N VAL A 439 -22.77 15.52 17.88
CA VAL A 439 -22.90 14.23 17.19
C VAL A 439 -24.11 14.23 16.28
N HIS A 440 -23.88 13.93 14.99
CA HIS A 440 -24.89 13.76 13.96
C HIS A 440 -24.91 12.32 13.47
N LEU A 441 -26.10 11.77 13.25
CA LEU A 441 -26.31 10.46 12.66
C LEU A 441 -26.96 10.63 11.27
N GLN A 442 -26.20 10.36 10.23
CA GLN A 442 -26.66 10.38 8.86
C GLN A 442 -26.16 9.14 8.12
N LEU A 443 -27.05 8.16 7.91
CA LEU A 443 -26.68 6.88 7.32
C LEU A 443 -26.40 6.92 5.81
N ASP A 444 -26.97 7.89 5.12
CA ASP A 444 -26.60 8.18 3.73
C ASP A 444 -25.26 8.92 3.72
N ARG A 445 -24.21 8.26 3.22
CA ARG A 445 -22.85 8.80 3.26
C ARG A 445 -22.68 10.03 2.39
N GLU A 446 -23.34 10.09 1.22
CA GLU A 446 -23.29 11.27 0.35
C GLU A 446 -23.92 12.47 1.07
N GLN A 447 -25.07 12.27 1.68
CA GLN A 447 -25.74 13.30 2.45
C GLN A 447 -24.93 13.71 3.69
N ALA A 448 -24.29 12.76 4.40
CA ALA A 448 -23.42 13.05 5.53
C ALA A 448 -22.22 13.92 5.13
N ILE A 449 -21.58 13.61 3.99
CA ILE A 449 -20.48 14.41 3.42
C ILE A 449 -20.98 15.82 3.07
N ALA A 450 -22.14 15.92 2.43
CA ALA A 450 -22.72 17.20 2.05
C ALA A 450 -23.02 18.09 3.27
N GLU A 451 -23.67 17.53 4.29
CA GLU A 451 -24.01 18.24 5.54
C GLU A 451 -22.73 18.65 6.30
N ALA A 452 -21.73 17.75 6.40
CA ALA A 452 -20.46 18.05 7.02
C ALA A 452 -19.71 19.21 6.29
N ILE A 453 -19.67 19.18 4.95
CA ILE A 453 -19.06 20.25 4.16
C ILE A 453 -19.82 21.58 4.35
N GLU A 454 -21.16 21.55 4.38
CA GLU A 454 -21.93 22.79 4.60
C GLU A 454 -21.66 23.40 5.99
N ALA A 455 -21.40 22.56 7.00
CA ALA A 455 -21.06 22.99 8.36
C ALA A 455 -19.65 23.55 8.52
N VAL A 456 -18.72 23.31 7.56
CA VAL A 456 -17.33 23.81 7.64
C VAL A 456 -17.29 25.34 7.55
N GLU A 457 -16.60 25.98 8.49
CA GLU A 457 -16.33 27.42 8.55
C GLU A 457 -14.82 27.71 8.39
N GLU A 458 -14.46 28.98 8.31
CA GLU A 458 -13.06 29.40 8.19
C GLU A 458 -12.24 28.95 9.41
N GLY A 459 -11.13 28.27 9.16
CA GLY A 459 -10.25 27.69 10.18
C GLY A 459 -10.67 26.32 10.70
N ASP A 460 -11.81 25.78 10.26
CA ASP A 460 -12.20 24.41 10.52
C ASP A 460 -11.42 23.41 9.66
N ILE A 461 -11.30 22.18 10.16
CA ILE A 461 -10.84 21.02 9.40
C ILE A 461 -11.91 19.95 9.42
N LEU A 462 -12.26 19.43 8.25
CA LEU A 462 -13.11 18.27 8.07
C LEU A 462 -12.28 17.07 7.59
N ILE A 463 -12.38 15.95 8.32
CA ILE A 463 -11.85 14.65 7.90
C ILE A 463 -13.00 13.75 7.47
N ILE A 464 -12.98 13.27 6.24
CA ILE A 464 -13.87 12.22 5.73
C ILE A 464 -13.07 10.92 5.76
N ALA A 465 -13.36 10.06 6.74
CA ALA A 465 -12.56 8.88 7.05
C ALA A 465 -13.26 7.55 6.72
N GLY A 466 -12.45 6.51 6.58
CA GLY A 466 -12.87 5.11 6.44
C GLY A 466 -12.60 4.54 5.05
N LYS A 467 -13.05 5.19 3.99
CA LYS A 467 -12.95 4.68 2.61
C LYS A 467 -11.69 5.11 1.87
N GLY A 468 -11.19 6.32 2.14
CA GLY A 468 -10.02 6.85 1.45
C GLY A 468 -10.16 6.75 -0.08
N HIS A 469 -9.30 5.95 -0.69
CA HIS A 469 -9.24 5.72 -2.15
C HIS A 469 -10.20 4.64 -2.66
N GLU A 470 -11.03 4.02 -1.82
CA GLU A 470 -11.96 2.98 -2.27
C GLU A 470 -12.97 3.51 -3.30
N ALA A 471 -12.94 2.95 -4.51
CA ALA A 471 -13.78 3.37 -5.61
C ALA A 471 -15.17 2.68 -5.64
N TYR A 472 -15.62 2.11 -4.54
CA TYR A 472 -16.91 1.43 -4.45
C TYR A 472 -17.52 1.50 -3.06
N MET A 473 -18.84 1.34 -2.99
CA MET A 473 -19.61 1.03 -1.78
C MET A 473 -20.25 -0.36 -1.93
N GLU A 474 -20.09 -1.22 -0.92
CA GLU A 474 -20.62 -2.59 -0.93
C GLU A 474 -21.83 -2.71 -0.01
N VAL A 475 -23.01 -2.98 -0.61
CA VAL A 475 -24.29 -3.15 0.07
C VAL A 475 -24.92 -4.47 -0.37
N CYS A 476 -25.25 -5.36 0.56
CA CYS A 476 -25.86 -6.67 0.29
C CYS A 476 -25.18 -7.47 -0.83
N GLY A 477 -23.84 -7.50 -0.82
CA GLY A 477 -23.01 -8.21 -1.79
C GLY A 477 -22.93 -7.57 -3.17
N ARG A 478 -23.46 -6.35 -3.33
CA ARG A 478 -23.37 -5.56 -4.58
C ARG A 478 -22.42 -4.39 -4.37
N ARG A 479 -21.45 -4.24 -5.28
CA ARG A 479 -20.57 -3.09 -5.33
C ARG A 479 -21.14 -2.06 -6.29
N GLN A 480 -21.24 -0.82 -5.83
CA GLN A 480 -21.62 0.34 -6.62
C GLN A 480 -20.41 1.28 -6.71
N PRO A 481 -20.19 1.96 -7.85
CA PRO A 481 -19.15 2.99 -7.95
C PRO A 481 -19.33 4.05 -6.85
N TRP A 482 -18.23 4.47 -6.25
CA TRP A 482 -18.21 5.44 -5.15
C TRP A 482 -16.87 6.14 -5.09
N SER A 483 -16.87 7.41 -4.72
CA SER A 483 -15.65 8.16 -4.43
C SER A 483 -15.99 9.27 -3.43
N ASP A 484 -15.42 9.20 -2.23
CA ASP A 484 -15.56 10.27 -1.24
C ASP A 484 -14.95 11.59 -1.76
N ALA A 485 -13.84 11.51 -2.49
CA ALA A 485 -13.16 12.69 -3.05
C ALA A 485 -14.04 13.40 -4.09
N ASP A 486 -14.59 12.66 -5.08
CA ASP A 486 -15.42 13.26 -6.14
C ASP A 486 -16.69 13.88 -5.54
N ILE A 487 -17.29 13.23 -4.55
CA ILE A 487 -18.46 13.74 -3.83
C ILE A 487 -18.08 15.04 -3.10
N ALA A 488 -17.00 15.02 -2.32
CA ALA A 488 -16.55 16.19 -1.59
C ALA A 488 -16.25 17.37 -2.53
N GLU A 489 -15.50 17.14 -3.61
CA GLU A 489 -15.21 18.16 -4.63
C GLU A 489 -16.48 18.77 -5.21
N SER A 490 -17.46 17.94 -5.55
CA SER A 490 -18.74 18.40 -6.10
C SER A 490 -19.47 19.33 -5.14
N TYR A 491 -19.54 18.99 -3.85
CA TYR A 491 -20.22 19.83 -2.85
C TYR A 491 -19.41 21.08 -2.47
N LEU A 492 -18.08 21.01 -2.46
CA LEU A 492 -17.21 22.17 -2.26
C LEU A 492 -17.35 23.20 -3.42
N GLN A 493 -17.40 22.72 -4.67
CA GLN A 493 -17.65 23.58 -5.81
C GLN A 493 -19.00 24.30 -5.69
N LYS A 494 -20.06 23.60 -5.30
CA LYS A 494 -21.39 24.20 -5.06
C LYS A 494 -21.37 25.21 -3.91
N LYS A 495 -20.66 24.93 -2.83
CA LYS A 495 -20.53 25.86 -1.68
C LYS A 495 -19.75 27.12 -2.05
N ASN A 496 -18.75 27.02 -2.90
CA ASN A 496 -17.93 28.14 -3.37
C ASN A 496 -18.62 29.00 -4.47
N MET A 497 -19.69 28.50 -5.11
CA MET A 497 -20.48 29.28 -6.06
C MET A 497 -21.26 30.38 -5.34
N SER A 498 -21.35 31.56 -5.98
CA SER A 498 -22.15 32.67 -5.43
C SER A 498 -23.64 32.28 -5.31
N PRO A 499 -24.37 32.87 -4.34
CA PRO A 499 -25.80 32.55 -4.12
C PRO A 499 -26.67 32.67 -5.37
N ASP A 500 -26.37 33.59 -6.29
CA ASP A 500 -27.08 33.80 -7.54
C ASP A 500 -26.95 32.65 -8.55
N LEU A 501 -25.81 31.93 -8.53
CA LEU A 501 -25.57 30.74 -9.38
C LEU A 501 -26.19 29.48 -8.81
N ARG A 502 -26.25 29.34 -7.45
CA ARG A 502 -26.89 28.18 -6.80
C ARG A 502 -28.40 28.07 -7.10
N SER A 503 -29.08 29.21 -7.28
CA SER A 503 -30.50 29.25 -7.60
C SER A 503 -30.82 28.88 -9.07
N ALA A 504 -29.84 28.94 -9.96
CA ALA A 504 -30.01 28.61 -11.38
C ALA A 504 -29.94 27.11 -11.71
N GLU A 505 -29.22 26.32 -10.87
CA GLU A 505 -29.11 24.85 -11.03
C GLU A 505 -30.26 24.08 -10.33
N ALA A 506 -31.01 24.75 -9.45
CA ALA A 506 -32.15 24.15 -8.73
C ALA A 506 -33.50 24.26 -9.49
N ASN A 507 -33.56 24.85 -10.65
CA ASN A 507 -34.68 24.96 -11.55
C ASN A 507 -34.42 24.20 -12.86
#